data_e8464cb22dfda311f28bd2e4b1004aec
#
_entry.id   e8464cb22dfda311f28bd2e4b1004aec
#
_cell.length_a   1.000
_cell.length_b   1.000
_cell.length_c   1.000
_cell.angle_alpha   90.00
_cell.angle_beta   90.00
_cell.angle_gamma   90.00
#
_symmetry.space_group_name_H-M   'P 1'
#
loop_
_entity.id
_entity.type
_entity.pdbx_description
1 polymer ?
#
loop_
_entity_poly.entity_id
_entity_poly.type
_entity_poly.pdbx_seq_one_letter_code
_entity_poly.pdbx_strand_id
1 'polypeptide(L)'
;MDKRKKSLSRQTARIRGWIQAAATLLTNIHIPNFFKGKIYQGNAKTVCVPGLNCYSCPAATGACPIGAFQAVIGSSRFKFSYYVTGFFILLGVTLGRFICGFLCPFGWFQDLLHKIPGKKFSTARLKPLRYLKYLILIVFVILLPLLVTNSIGMGDPFFCKYICPQGVLEGAIPLSLGNAAIRSALGKLFSFKCFILITVVVLSILFYRPFCKWICPLGAIYSLFNKVSLLSIKVEDNKCIGCGQCSRVCKMDVDVCKHPDHPECIRCGACIKACPKDAIHYRFMGK
;
A
#
# COMPACT_ATOMS: atom_id res chain seq x y z
N MET A 1 -20.08 19.80 17.62
CA MET A 1 -18.80 19.27 17.09
C MET A 1 -18.13 20.31 16.22
N ASP A 2 -16.88 20.55 16.49
CA ASP A 2 -16.10 21.75 16.20
C ASP A 2 -15.95 22.01 14.67
N LYS A 3 -16.29 23.20 14.22
CA LYS A 3 -16.07 23.71 12.84
C LYS A 3 -14.60 23.53 12.42
N ARG A 4 -13.66 23.62 13.39
CA ARG A 4 -12.23 23.42 13.19
C ARG A 4 -11.86 22.00 12.72
N LYS A 5 -12.48 20.93 13.28
CA LYS A 5 -12.24 19.53 12.86
C LYS A 5 -12.71 19.28 11.42
N LYS A 6 -13.82 19.88 11.01
CA LYS A 6 -14.34 19.76 9.63
C LYS A 6 -13.46 20.48 8.62
N SER A 7 -13.01 21.68 8.95
CA SER A 7 -12.04 22.43 8.13
C SER A 7 -10.75 21.65 7.95
N LEU A 8 -10.18 21.10 9.03
CA LEU A 8 -8.96 20.29 8.98
C LEU A 8 -9.15 19.03 8.11
N SER A 9 -10.28 18.33 8.21
CA SER A 9 -10.56 17.14 7.39
C SER A 9 -10.62 17.46 5.89
N ARG A 10 -11.22 18.58 5.50
CA ARG A 10 -11.22 19.04 4.11
C ARG A 10 -9.83 19.44 3.63
N GLN A 11 -9.07 20.13 4.46
CA GLN A 11 -7.70 20.54 4.15
C GLN A 11 -6.81 19.32 3.95
N THR A 12 -6.83 18.34 4.84
CA THR A 12 -6.08 17.08 4.70
C THR A 12 -6.41 16.37 3.39
N ALA A 13 -7.68 16.30 3.01
CA ALA A 13 -8.08 15.71 1.73
C ALA A 13 -7.58 16.49 0.50
N ARG A 14 -7.42 17.82 0.61
CA ARG A 14 -6.87 18.67 -0.49
C ARG A 14 -5.37 18.48 -0.67
N ILE A 15 -4.62 18.41 0.42
CA ILE A 15 -3.15 18.30 0.39
C ILE A 15 -2.64 16.86 0.31
N ARG A 16 -3.54 15.88 0.18
CA ARG A 16 -3.20 14.44 0.14
C ARG A 16 -2.02 14.12 -0.79
N GLY A 17 -2.02 14.68 -2.01
CA GLY A 17 -0.95 14.42 -2.98
C GLY A 17 0.42 14.89 -2.50
N TRP A 18 0.49 16.01 -1.80
CA TRP A 18 1.71 16.54 -1.20
C TRP A 18 2.18 15.68 -0.02
N ILE A 19 1.25 15.20 0.81
CA ILE A 19 1.58 14.28 1.91
C ILE A 19 2.17 12.99 1.35
N GLN A 20 1.59 12.43 0.27
CA GLN A 20 2.11 11.23 -0.38
C GLN A 20 3.51 11.46 -0.98
N ALA A 21 3.73 12.61 -1.64
CA ALA A 21 5.04 12.96 -2.18
C ALA A 21 6.09 13.07 -1.05
N ALA A 22 5.76 13.81 0.01
CA ALA A 22 6.65 13.95 1.18
C ALA A 22 6.94 12.61 1.84
N ALA A 23 5.93 11.75 2.05
CA ALA A 23 6.11 10.41 2.61
C ALA A 23 7.01 9.54 1.72
N THR A 24 6.86 9.62 0.40
CA THR A 24 7.71 8.89 -0.55
C THR A 24 9.15 9.38 -0.49
N LEU A 25 9.38 10.69 -0.41
CA LEU A 25 10.72 11.25 -0.27
C LEU A 25 11.36 10.87 1.08
N LEU A 26 10.61 10.94 2.18
CA LEU A 26 11.11 10.56 3.51
C LEU A 26 11.47 9.07 3.62
N THR A 27 10.72 8.20 2.95
CA THR A 27 11.03 6.77 2.92
C THR A 27 12.15 6.41 1.95
N ASN A 28 12.55 7.33 1.06
CA ASN A 28 13.57 7.14 0.02
C ASN A 28 14.58 8.30 0.00
N ILE A 29 15.14 8.68 1.13
CA ILE A 29 16.05 9.84 1.24
C ILE A 29 17.37 9.62 0.50
N HIS A 30 17.83 8.38 0.38
CA HIS A 30 19.15 8.07 -0.21
C HIS A 30 19.13 8.06 -1.74
N ILE A 31 18.44 9.02 -2.37
CA ILE A 31 18.33 9.17 -3.83
C ILE A 31 19.69 9.11 -4.57
N PRO A 32 20.80 9.70 -4.06
CA PRO A 32 22.10 9.61 -4.74
C PRO A 32 22.59 8.17 -4.97
N ASN A 33 22.10 7.20 -4.20
CA ASN A 33 22.49 5.80 -4.38
C ASN A 33 21.95 5.17 -5.67
N PHE A 34 20.92 5.74 -6.29
CA PHE A 34 20.47 5.34 -7.62
C PHE A 34 21.59 5.50 -8.67
N PHE A 35 22.34 6.59 -8.59
CA PHE A 35 23.45 6.87 -9.51
C PHE A 35 24.70 6.04 -9.18
N LYS A 36 24.87 5.68 -7.91
CA LYS A 36 26.00 4.86 -7.45
C LYS A 36 25.77 3.35 -7.65
N GLY A 37 24.56 2.92 -8.00
CA GLY A 37 24.20 1.49 -8.15
C GLY A 37 24.40 0.67 -6.86
N LYS A 38 24.31 1.30 -5.67
CA LYS A 38 24.53 0.66 -4.36
C LYS A 38 23.29 0.75 -3.50
N ILE A 39 22.99 -0.33 -2.76
CA ILE A 39 21.88 -0.37 -1.80
C ILE A 39 22.36 0.25 -0.49
N TYR A 40 21.57 1.15 0.10
CA TYR A 40 21.82 1.66 1.44
C TYR A 40 21.75 0.52 2.47
N GLN A 41 22.75 0.41 3.35
CA GLN A 41 22.89 -0.67 4.34
C GLN A 41 22.98 -0.16 5.79
N GLY A 42 22.57 1.08 6.05
CA GLY A 42 22.59 1.66 7.40
C GLY A 42 21.56 1.07 8.35
N ASN A 43 21.71 1.34 9.65
CA ASN A 43 20.86 0.83 10.73
C ASN A 43 19.36 1.14 10.56
N ALA A 44 19.01 2.19 9.82
CA ALA A 44 17.61 2.53 9.54
C ALA A 44 16.88 1.43 8.74
N LYS A 45 17.59 0.56 8.00
CA LYS A 45 17.01 -0.60 7.30
C LYS A 45 16.43 -1.67 8.24
N THR A 46 16.77 -1.65 9.51
CA THR A 46 16.16 -2.55 10.52
C THR A 46 14.74 -2.14 10.89
N VAL A 47 14.36 -0.89 10.60
CA VAL A 47 13.03 -0.35 10.91
C VAL A 47 12.12 -0.50 9.70
N CYS A 48 10.88 -0.99 9.93
CA CYS A 48 9.87 -1.10 8.88
C CYS A 48 9.26 0.27 8.57
N VAL A 49 9.05 0.54 7.26
CA VAL A 49 8.25 1.69 6.81
C VAL A 49 6.76 1.32 6.75
N PRO A 50 5.83 2.28 6.89
CA PRO A 50 4.40 1.96 6.95
C PRO A 50 3.81 1.49 5.60
N GLY A 51 4.40 1.90 4.49
CA GLY A 51 3.92 1.62 3.12
C GLY A 51 4.70 0.52 2.42
N LEU A 52 4.27 0.18 1.20
CA LEU A 52 4.99 -0.72 0.32
C LEU A 52 6.18 0.03 -0.28
N ASN A 53 7.40 -0.31 0.13
CA ASN A 53 8.67 0.23 -0.34
C ASN A 53 9.70 -0.88 -0.41
N CYS A 54 10.42 -1.04 -1.52
CA CYS A 54 11.27 -2.21 -1.69
C CYS A 54 12.54 -2.14 -0.83
N TYR A 55 12.87 -3.22 -0.11
CA TYR A 55 14.13 -3.33 0.64
C TYR A 55 15.37 -3.18 -0.26
N SER A 56 15.29 -3.72 -1.49
CA SER A 56 16.37 -3.63 -2.48
C SER A 56 16.44 -2.29 -3.21
N CYS A 57 15.57 -1.33 -2.89
CA CYS A 57 15.67 0.02 -3.45
C CYS A 57 16.95 0.70 -2.96
N PRO A 58 17.78 1.26 -3.87
CA PRO A 58 18.98 2.03 -3.50
C PRO A 58 18.69 3.19 -2.54
N ALA A 59 17.58 3.88 -2.76
CA ALA A 59 17.19 5.05 -1.97
C ALA A 59 16.45 4.71 -0.67
N ALA A 60 15.94 3.50 -0.50
CA ALA A 60 15.10 3.14 0.63
C ALA A 60 15.82 3.23 1.98
N THR A 61 15.24 4.01 2.89
CA THR A 61 15.75 4.21 4.25
C THR A 61 15.40 3.02 5.14
N GLY A 62 14.19 2.45 5.01
CA GLY A 62 13.70 1.38 5.87
C GLY A 62 13.29 0.11 5.11
N ALA A 63 12.90 -0.92 5.86
CA ALA A 63 12.50 -2.22 5.32
C ALA A 63 11.03 -2.23 4.89
N CYS A 64 10.75 -2.98 3.82
CA CYS A 64 9.37 -3.28 3.43
C CYS A 64 8.71 -4.19 4.48
N PRO A 65 7.56 -3.83 5.06
CA PRO A 65 6.95 -4.63 6.11
C PRO A 65 6.48 -6.01 5.62
N ILE A 66 6.08 -6.15 4.35
CA ILE A 66 5.71 -7.46 3.78
C ILE A 66 6.95 -8.33 3.56
N GLY A 67 8.06 -7.75 3.11
CA GLY A 67 9.33 -8.48 2.97
C GLY A 67 9.84 -8.96 4.33
N ALA A 68 9.82 -8.08 5.34
CA ALA A 68 10.20 -8.41 6.71
C ALA A 68 9.27 -9.49 7.31
N PHE A 69 7.97 -9.43 7.05
CA PHE A 69 7.01 -10.43 7.53
C PHE A 69 7.25 -11.81 6.93
N GLN A 70 7.52 -11.89 5.60
CA GLN A 70 7.90 -13.15 4.97
C GLN A 70 9.20 -13.72 5.53
N ALA A 71 10.20 -12.86 5.79
CA ALA A 71 11.45 -13.29 6.40
C ALA A 71 11.24 -13.86 7.81
N VAL A 72 10.38 -13.20 8.62
CA VAL A 72 10.03 -13.70 9.96
C VAL A 72 9.30 -15.04 9.91
N ILE A 73 8.34 -15.19 8.99
CA ILE A 73 7.61 -16.47 8.81
C ILE A 73 8.56 -17.55 8.29
N GLY A 74 9.37 -17.26 7.29
CA GLY A 74 10.33 -18.22 6.74
C GLY A 74 11.43 -18.64 7.72
N SER A 75 11.73 -17.82 8.73
CA SER A 75 12.67 -18.14 9.81
C SER A 75 11.99 -18.65 11.10
N SER A 76 10.70 -18.84 11.11
CA SER A 76 9.90 -19.19 12.31
C SER A 76 10.34 -20.49 13.01
N ARG A 77 10.96 -21.43 12.26
CA ARG A 77 11.54 -22.66 12.81
C ARG A 77 12.74 -22.41 13.74
N PHE A 78 13.45 -21.26 13.55
CA PHE A 78 14.62 -20.88 14.37
C PHE A 78 14.23 -19.89 15.46
N LYS A 79 13.65 -18.74 15.08
CA LYS A 79 13.23 -17.68 16.00
C LYS A 79 12.17 -16.81 15.37
N PHE A 80 11.02 -16.66 16.04
CA PHE A 80 9.97 -15.76 15.60
C PHE A 80 10.21 -14.33 16.15
N SER A 81 10.28 -13.35 15.26
CA SER A 81 10.41 -11.94 15.65
C SER A 81 9.05 -11.27 15.76
N TYR A 82 8.63 -10.94 16.96
CA TYR A 82 7.35 -10.26 17.23
C TYR A 82 7.32 -8.80 16.80
N TYR A 83 8.48 -8.19 16.50
CA TYR A 83 8.58 -6.80 16.10
C TYR A 83 7.68 -6.47 14.89
N VAL A 84 7.77 -7.24 13.81
CA VAL A 84 7.01 -6.97 12.58
C VAL A 84 5.52 -7.16 12.80
N THR A 85 5.12 -8.17 13.56
CA THR A 85 3.72 -8.41 13.91
C THR A 85 3.18 -7.27 14.79
N GLY A 86 3.91 -6.85 15.80
CA GLY A 86 3.58 -5.71 16.65
C GLY A 86 3.47 -4.41 15.84
N PHE A 87 4.37 -4.19 14.88
CA PHE A 87 4.32 -3.06 13.97
C PHE A 87 3.02 -3.03 13.14
N PHE A 88 2.59 -4.18 12.58
CA PHE A 88 1.31 -4.27 11.87
C PHE A 88 0.11 -4.00 12.77
N ILE A 89 0.10 -4.55 13.98
CA ILE A 89 -0.98 -4.33 14.94
C ILE A 89 -1.05 -2.85 15.33
N LEU A 90 0.08 -2.25 15.70
CA LEU A 90 0.15 -0.84 16.09
C LEU A 90 -0.38 0.08 14.98
N LEU A 91 0.14 -0.05 13.77
CA LEU A 91 -0.28 0.77 12.64
C LEU A 91 -1.68 0.44 12.15
N GLY A 92 -2.08 -0.82 12.18
CA GLY A 92 -3.41 -1.28 11.81
C GLY A 92 -4.48 -0.72 12.73
N VAL A 93 -4.27 -0.81 14.06
CA VAL A 93 -5.20 -0.30 15.07
C VAL A 93 -5.23 1.22 15.08
N THR A 94 -4.10 1.92 14.91
CA THR A 94 -4.09 3.39 14.93
C THR A 94 -4.65 3.98 13.65
N LEU A 95 -4.16 3.57 12.49
CA LEU A 95 -4.40 4.23 11.19
C LEU A 95 -5.17 3.37 10.19
N GLY A 96 -5.15 2.03 10.31
CA GLY A 96 -5.77 1.14 9.33
C GLY A 96 -5.29 1.40 7.90
N ARG A 97 -6.19 1.39 6.92
CA ARG A 97 -5.85 1.65 5.50
C ARG A 97 -5.59 3.13 5.15
N PHE A 98 -5.62 4.05 6.10
CA PHE A 98 -5.15 5.43 5.89
C PHE A 98 -3.71 5.45 5.37
N ILE A 99 -2.87 4.54 5.87
CA ILE A 99 -1.49 4.32 5.40
C ILE A 99 -1.44 4.13 3.89
N CYS A 100 -2.31 3.28 3.34
CA CYS A 100 -2.40 3.04 1.89
C CYS A 100 -2.83 4.31 1.13
N GLY A 101 -3.63 5.18 1.77
CA GLY A 101 -4.13 6.42 1.19
C GLY A 101 -3.13 7.55 1.15
N PHE A 102 -2.23 7.64 2.16
CA PHE A 102 -1.39 8.81 2.39
C PHE A 102 0.10 8.53 2.48
N LEU A 103 0.52 7.37 2.98
CA LEU A 103 1.93 7.10 3.31
C LEU A 103 2.59 6.07 2.38
N CYS A 104 1.85 5.40 1.50
CA CYS A 104 2.39 4.34 0.66
C CYS A 104 2.96 4.89 -0.65
N PRO A 105 4.29 4.75 -0.92
CA PRO A 105 4.92 5.18 -2.17
C PRO A 105 4.31 4.54 -3.40
N PHE A 106 4.09 3.22 -3.38
CA PHE A 106 3.48 2.51 -4.50
C PHE A 106 2.01 2.91 -4.73
N GLY A 107 1.29 3.29 -3.67
CA GLY A 107 -0.05 3.86 -3.79
C GLY A 107 -0.04 5.21 -4.49
N TRP A 108 0.97 6.05 -4.21
CA TRP A 108 1.16 7.33 -4.88
C TRP A 108 1.54 7.15 -6.36
N PHE A 109 2.43 6.22 -6.67
CA PHE A 109 2.80 5.85 -8.04
C PHE A 109 1.56 5.48 -8.88
N GLN A 110 0.67 4.61 -8.37
CA GLN A 110 -0.58 4.27 -9.05
C GLN A 110 -1.53 5.47 -9.20
N ASP A 111 -1.58 6.38 -8.21
CA ASP A 111 -2.36 7.62 -8.32
C ASP A 111 -1.85 8.54 -9.43
N LEU A 112 -0.52 8.63 -9.63
CA LEU A 112 0.10 9.38 -10.71
C LEU A 112 -0.23 8.77 -12.08
N LEU A 113 -0.06 7.45 -12.24
CA LEU A 113 -0.42 6.74 -13.46
C LEU A 113 -1.90 6.93 -13.82
N HIS A 114 -2.78 6.91 -12.83
CA HIS A 114 -4.21 7.11 -13.07
C HIS A 114 -4.57 8.55 -13.49
N LYS A 115 -3.68 9.53 -13.34
CA LYS A 115 -3.88 10.90 -13.86
C LYS A 115 -3.63 11.00 -15.36
N ILE A 116 -2.90 10.07 -15.97
CA ILE A 116 -2.66 10.05 -17.41
C ILE A 116 -4.01 10.03 -18.15
N PRO A 117 -4.25 10.91 -19.11
CA PRO A 117 -5.51 10.95 -19.84
C PRO A 117 -5.76 9.63 -20.60
N GLY A 118 -7.01 9.22 -20.69
CA GLY A 118 -7.41 7.97 -21.35
C GLY A 118 -8.72 7.43 -20.79
N LYS A 119 -9.20 6.32 -21.38
CA LYS A 119 -10.42 5.64 -20.93
C LYS A 119 -10.25 5.11 -19.51
N LYS A 120 -11.19 5.44 -18.62
CA LYS A 120 -11.20 4.99 -17.21
C LYS A 120 -12.37 4.05 -17.00
N PHE A 121 -12.09 2.90 -16.43
CA PHE A 121 -13.12 1.89 -16.17
C PHE A 121 -13.43 1.80 -14.67
N SER A 122 -14.70 1.60 -14.36
CA SER A 122 -15.13 1.32 -12.99
C SER A 122 -14.82 -0.13 -12.61
N THR A 123 -14.37 -0.33 -11.38
CA THR A 123 -14.13 -1.66 -10.82
C THR A 123 -15.35 -2.23 -10.08
N ALA A 124 -16.50 -1.56 -10.15
CA ALA A 124 -17.70 -1.97 -9.41
C ALA A 124 -18.19 -3.38 -9.75
N ARG A 125 -18.03 -3.83 -11.01
CA ARG A 125 -18.37 -5.20 -11.45
C ARG A 125 -17.33 -6.24 -11.03
N LEU A 126 -16.10 -5.82 -10.69
CA LEU A 126 -14.97 -6.69 -10.34
C LEU A 126 -14.79 -6.83 -8.80
N LYS A 127 -15.88 -6.65 -8.05
CA LYS A 127 -15.86 -6.78 -6.57
C LYS A 127 -15.32 -8.13 -6.08
N PRO A 128 -15.61 -9.29 -6.69
CA PRO A 128 -15.05 -10.57 -6.24
C PRO A 128 -13.52 -10.63 -6.28
N LEU A 129 -12.87 -9.92 -7.23
CA LEU A 129 -11.41 -9.88 -7.31
C LEU A 129 -10.74 -9.30 -6.05
N ARG A 130 -11.48 -8.59 -5.21
CA ARG A 130 -10.96 -8.05 -3.93
C ARG A 130 -10.52 -9.15 -2.96
N TYR A 131 -11.06 -10.35 -3.09
CA TYR A 131 -10.67 -11.49 -2.26
C TYR A 131 -9.32 -12.07 -2.65
N LEU A 132 -8.86 -11.86 -3.89
CA LEU A 132 -7.57 -12.35 -4.38
C LEU A 132 -6.39 -11.91 -3.52
N LYS A 133 -6.39 -10.67 -3.00
CA LYS A 133 -5.32 -10.17 -2.11
C LYS A 133 -5.22 -10.97 -0.80
N TYR A 134 -6.35 -11.49 -0.28
CA TYR A 134 -6.35 -12.34 0.92
C TYR A 134 -5.82 -13.74 0.60
N LEU A 135 -6.19 -14.28 -0.56
CA LEU A 135 -5.62 -15.54 -1.05
C LEU A 135 -4.10 -15.40 -1.22
N ILE A 136 -3.63 -14.32 -1.84
CA ILE A 136 -2.20 -14.03 -2.00
C ILE A 136 -1.52 -13.89 -0.63
N LEU A 137 -2.14 -13.21 0.34
CA LEU A 137 -1.62 -13.08 1.69
C LEU A 137 -1.45 -14.46 2.35
N ILE A 138 -2.47 -15.30 2.28
CA ILE A 138 -2.43 -16.62 2.92
C ILE A 138 -1.42 -17.54 2.21
N VAL A 139 -1.50 -17.66 0.89
CA VAL A 139 -0.69 -18.61 0.13
C VAL A 139 0.76 -18.14 -0.01
N PHE A 140 0.98 -16.94 -0.59
CA PHE A 140 2.33 -16.50 -0.97
C PHE A 140 3.12 -15.81 0.14
N VAL A 141 2.44 -15.25 1.15
CA VAL A 141 3.12 -14.55 2.25
C VAL A 141 3.25 -15.41 3.48
N ILE A 142 2.30 -16.35 3.73
CA ILE A 142 2.29 -17.19 4.93
C ILE A 142 2.64 -18.63 4.60
N LEU A 143 1.82 -19.34 3.81
CA LEU A 143 1.96 -20.79 3.63
C LEU A 143 3.23 -21.18 2.90
N LEU A 144 3.52 -20.59 1.74
CA LEU A 144 4.69 -20.96 0.95
C LEU A 144 6.01 -20.71 1.68
N PRO A 145 6.25 -19.53 2.33
CA PRO A 145 7.46 -19.33 3.13
C PRO A 145 7.57 -20.26 4.33
N LEU A 146 6.45 -20.75 4.88
CA LEU A 146 6.45 -21.68 6.01
C LEU A 146 6.74 -23.13 5.58
N LEU A 147 6.19 -23.57 4.45
CA LEU A 147 6.23 -24.95 3.99
C LEU A 147 7.43 -25.25 3.10
N VAL A 148 7.78 -24.32 2.22
CA VAL A 148 8.86 -24.50 1.24
C VAL A 148 10.11 -23.80 1.75
N THR A 149 11.03 -24.59 2.30
CA THR A 149 12.30 -24.10 2.83
C THR A 149 13.45 -24.46 1.87
N ASN A 150 14.47 -23.62 1.84
CA ASN A 150 15.72 -23.90 1.12
C ASN A 150 16.60 -24.91 1.87
N SER A 151 17.78 -25.23 1.30
CA SER A 151 18.75 -26.18 1.90
C SER A 151 19.23 -25.80 3.32
N ILE A 152 19.08 -24.52 3.70
CA ILE A 152 19.46 -23.99 5.03
C ILE A 152 18.25 -24.03 6.02
N GLY A 153 17.08 -24.48 5.56
CA GLY A 153 15.87 -24.53 6.37
C GLY A 153 15.10 -23.18 6.50
N MET A 154 15.46 -22.17 5.71
CA MET A 154 14.77 -20.89 5.66
C MET A 154 13.80 -20.83 4.48
N GLY A 155 12.64 -20.26 4.69
CA GLY A 155 11.62 -20.04 3.65
C GLY A 155 11.95 -18.87 2.75
N ASP A 156 11.73 -19.04 1.45
CA ASP A 156 11.90 -17.97 0.46
C ASP A 156 10.77 -16.94 0.52
N PRO A 157 11.01 -15.65 0.26
CA PRO A 157 9.97 -14.63 0.20
C PRO A 157 9.20 -14.68 -1.13
N PHE A 158 8.33 -15.66 -1.30
CA PHE A 158 7.63 -15.97 -2.56
C PHE A 158 6.87 -14.81 -3.18
N PHE A 159 6.15 -14.02 -2.37
CA PHE A 159 5.46 -12.84 -2.89
C PHE A 159 6.44 -11.82 -3.48
N CYS A 160 7.52 -11.50 -2.78
CA CYS A 160 8.54 -10.56 -3.25
C CYS A 160 9.29 -11.10 -4.47
N LYS A 161 9.55 -12.42 -4.49
CA LYS A 161 10.30 -13.08 -5.57
C LYS A 161 9.51 -13.18 -6.87
N TYR A 162 8.20 -13.46 -6.82
CA TYR A 162 7.41 -13.78 -8.01
C TYR A 162 6.33 -12.75 -8.36
N ILE A 163 5.70 -12.08 -7.40
CA ILE A 163 4.50 -11.27 -7.66
C ILE A 163 4.75 -9.76 -7.52
N CYS A 164 5.61 -9.35 -6.59
CA CYS A 164 5.75 -7.94 -6.26
C CYS A 164 6.41 -7.12 -7.40
N PRO A 165 5.71 -6.14 -8.00
CA PRO A 165 6.27 -5.28 -9.05
C PRO A 165 7.23 -4.23 -8.50
N GLN A 166 7.11 -3.88 -7.20
CA GLN A 166 7.91 -2.85 -6.55
C GLN A 166 9.40 -3.22 -6.55
N GLY A 167 9.72 -4.51 -6.39
CA GLY A 167 11.09 -4.98 -6.42
C GLY A 167 11.78 -4.76 -7.77
N VAL A 168 11.03 -4.77 -8.87
CA VAL A 168 11.55 -4.42 -10.19
C VAL A 168 11.65 -2.92 -10.37
N LEU A 169 10.58 -2.20 -10.04
CA LEU A 169 10.48 -0.75 -10.24
C LEU A 169 11.56 0.01 -9.45
N GLU A 170 11.71 -0.27 -8.17
CA GLU A 170 12.61 0.47 -7.28
C GLU A 170 13.97 -0.20 -7.06
N GLY A 171 14.08 -1.51 -7.31
CA GLY A 171 15.28 -2.27 -7.08
C GLY A 171 15.97 -2.68 -8.38
N ALA A 172 15.42 -3.66 -9.10
CA ALA A 172 16.13 -4.31 -10.20
C ALA A 172 16.43 -3.35 -11.36
N ILE A 173 15.50 -2.48 -11.77
CA ILE A 173 15.72 -1.51 -12.85
C ILE A 173 16.83 -0.52 -12.47
N PRO A 174 16.76 0.23 -11.35
CA PRO A 174 17.82 1.17 -11.00
C PRO A 174 19.18 0.52 -10.80
N LEU A 175 19.23 -0.63 -10.14
CA LEU A 175 20.50 -1.33 -9.90
C LEU A 175 21.14 -1.86 -11.20
N SER A 176 20.34 -2.36 -12.15
CA SER A 176 20.83 -2.83 -13.44
C SER A 176 21.32 -1.70 -14.34
N LEU A 177 20.76 -0.51 -14.22
CA LEU A 177 21.23 0.69 -14.93
C LEU A 177 22.57 1.19 -14.36
N GLY A 178 22.71 1.15 -13.03
CA GLY A 178 23.92 1.63 -12.34
C GLY A 178 25.07 0.62 -12.26
N ASN A 179 24.82 -0.69 -12.50
CA ASN A 179 25.83 -1.74 -12.33
C ASN A 179 25.78 -2.80 -13.44
N ALA A 180 26.85 -2.88 -14.24
CA ALA A 180 26.94 -3.82 -15.36
C ALA A 180 26.95 -5.29 -14.92
N ALA A 181 27.56 -5.63 -13.77
CA ALA A 181 27.58 -6.99 -13.26
C ALA A 181 26.18 -7.48 -12.86
N ILE A 182 25.34 -6.60 -12.27
CA ILE A 182 23.94 -6.93 -11.97
C ILE A 182 23.16 -7.12 -13.27
N ARG A 183 23.39 -6.27 -14.27
CA ARG A 183 22.71 -6.36 -15.57
C ARG A 183 23.01 -7.67 -16.29
N SER A 184 24.25 -8.15 -16.27
CA SER A 184 24.62 -9.43 -16.89
C SER A 184 24.06 -10.66 -16.16
N ALA A 185 23.74 -10.52 -14.86
CA ALA A 185 23.14 -11.58 -14.04
C ALA A 185 21.61 -11.67 -14.14
N LEU A 186 20.95 -10.77 -14.91
CA LEU A 186 19.49 -10.78 -15.07
C LEU A 186 19.06 -11.99 -15.92
N GLY A 187 18.25 -12.85 -15.32
CA GLY A 187 17.72 -14.06 -15.96
C GLY A 187 16.23 -13.96 -16.31
N LYS A 188 15.63 -15.11 -16.69
CA LYS A 188 14.21 -15.25 -17.08
C LYS A 188 13.23 -14.71 -16.02
N LEU A 189 13.56 -14.82 -14.73
CA LEU A 189 12.73 -14.30 -13.63
C LEU A 189 12.59 -12.76 -13.70
N PHE A 190 13.64 -12.05 -14.10
CA PHE A 190 13.56 -10.59 -14.29
C PHE A 190 12.58 -10.24 -15.40
N SER A 191 12.66 -10.91 -16.56
CA SER A 191 11.72 -10.68 -17.69
C SER A 191 10.27 -10.94 -17.30
N PHE A 192 10.01 -12.02 -16.56
CA PHE A 192 8.68 -12.33 -16.02
C PHE A 192 8.18 -11.24 -15.09
N LYS A 193 9.01 -10.76 -14.19
CA LYS A 193 8.63 -9.67 -13.26
C LYS A 193 8.46 -8.32 -13.95
N CYS A 194 9.21 -8.04 -15.02
CA CYS A 194 8.99 -6.87 -15.87
C CYS A 194 7.62 -6.94 -16.55
N PHE A 195 7.20 -8.10 -17.02
CA PHE A 195 5.86 -8.30 -17.57
C PHE A 195 4.77 -8.00 -16.53
N ILE A 196 4.92 -8.47 -15.29
CA ILE A 196 4.00 -8.13 -14.19
C ILE A 196 3.98 -6.62 -13.94
N LEU A 197 5.14 -5.96 -13.89
CA LEU A 197 5.23 -4.51 -13.70
C LEU A 197 4.48 -3.76 -14.81
N ILE A 198 4.73 -4.11 -16.08
CA ILE A 198 4.05 -3.49 -17.23
C ILE A 198 2.54 -3.70 -17.14
N THR A 199 2.10 -4.91 -16.82
CA THR A 199 0.68 -5.21 -16.61
C THR A 199 0.06 -4.33 -15.52
N VAL A 200 0.74 -4.18 -14.37
CA VAL A 200 0.26 -3.32 -13.28
C VAL A 200 0.24 -1.85 -13.70
N VAL A 201 1.21 -1.38 -14.47
CA VAL A 201 1.26 0.00 -15.00
C VAL A 201 0.06 0.25 -15.93
N VAL A 202 -0.16 -0.62 -16.92
CA VAL A 202 -1.29 -0.51 -17.86
C VAL A 202 -2.62 -0.55 -17.10
N LEU A 203 -2.80 -1.51 -16.19
CA LEU A 203 -4.01 -1.59 -15.37
C LEU A 203 -4.19 -0.35 -14.49
N SER A 204 -3.11 0.28 -13.99
CA SER A 204 -3.19 1.49 -13.16
C SER A 204 -3.58 2.73 -13.95
N ILE A 205 -3.31 2.77 -15.25
CA ILE A 205 -3.82 3.81 -16.15
C ILE A 205 -5.32 3.65 -16.35
N LEU A 206 -5.80 2.42 -16.55
CA LEU A 206 -7.20 2.11 -16.85
C LEU A 206 -8.09 2.09 -15.59
N PHE A 207 -7.62 1.50 -14.50
CA PHE A 207 -8.34 1.33 -13.24
C PHE A 207 -7.68 2.07 -12.09
N TYR A 208 -8.49 2.54 -11.16
CA TYR A 208 -7.95 3.20 -9.95
C TYR A 208 -7.36 2.18 -8.97
N ARG A 209 -6.05 2.21 -8.78
CA ARG A 209 -5.30 1.39 -7.81
C ARG A 209 -5.56 -0.13 -7.91
N PRO A 210 -5.44 -0.76 -9.06
CA PRO A 210 -5.77 -2.18 -9.26
C PRO A 210 -4.90 -3.09 -8.39
N PHE A 211 -3.60 -2.83 -8.27
CA PHE A 211 -2.71 -3.61 -7.41
C PHE A 211 -3.14 -3.55 -5.94
N CYS A 212 -3.45 -2.36 -5.42
CA CYS A 212 -3.90 -2.18 -4.03
C CYS A 212 -5.27 -2.81 -3.76
N LYS A 213 -6.14 -2.90 -4.77
CA LYS A 213 -7.47 -3.52 -4.65
C LYS A 213 -7.40 -5.04 -4.67
N TRP A 214 -6.57 -5.63 -5.54
CA TRP A 214 -6.67 -7.04 -5.90
C TRP A 214 -5.48 -7.90 -5.49
N ILE A 215 -4.27 -7.34 -5.44
CA ILE A 215 -3.03 -8.12 -5.31
C ILE A 215 -2.28 -7.84 -4.01
N CYS A 216 -2.32 -6.61 -3.50
CA CYS A 216 -1.44 -6.17 -2.42
C CYS A 216 -1.74 -6.84 -1.07
N PRO A 217 -0.86 -7.68 -0.50
CA PRO A 217 -1.06 -8.32 0.80
C PRO A 217 -0.99 -7.32 1.96
N LEU A 218 -0.21 -6.25 1.84
CA LEU A 218 -0.20 -5.16 2.82
C LEU A 218 -1.57 -4.49 2.91
N GLY A 219 -2.23 -4.28 1.74
CA GLY A 219 -3.60 -3.80 1.69
C GLY A 219 -4.61 -4.78 2.30
N ALA A 220 -4.36 -6.10 2.22
CA ALA A 220 -5.17 -7.11 2.88
C ALA A 220 -5.02 -7.04 4.41
N ILE A 221 -3.79 -6.98 4.94
CA ILE A 221 -3.53 -6.87 6.38
C ILE A 221 -4.22 -5.62 6.96
N TYR A 222 -3.94 -4.43 6.44
CA TYR A 222 -4.56 -3.20 6.96
C TYR A 222 -6.08 -3.14 6.77
N SER A 223 -6.65 -3.86 5.81
CA SER A 223 -8.10 -3.92 5.63
C SER A 223 -8.82 -4.65 6.77
N LEU A 224 -8.18 -5.64 7.39
CA LEU A 224 -8.72 -6.34 8.55
C LEU A 224 -8.90 -5.40 9.75
N PHE A 225 -7.97 -4.45 9.91
CA PHE A 225 -8.02 -3.48 11.01
C PHE A 225 -8.95 -2.29 10.75
N ASN A 226 -9.48 -2.11 9.53
CA ASN A 226 -10.23 -0.90 9.19
C ASN A 226 -11.49 -0.69 10.07
N LYS A 227 -12.11 -1.78 10.54
CA LYS A 227 -13.29 -1.73 11.42
C LYS A 227 -12.96 -1.32 12.86
N VAL A 228 -11.76 -1.67 13.33
CA VAL A 228 -11.33 -1.45 14.73
C VAL A 228 -10.35 -0.30 14.89
N SER A 229 -9.93 0.33 13.80
CA SER A 229 -8.92 1.38 13.83
C SER A 229 -9.45 2.67 14.45
N LEU A 230 -8.58 3.32 15.23
CA LEU A 230 -8.87 4.57 15.95
C LEU A 230 -9.18 5.74 15.01
N LEU A 231 -8.49 5.81 13.86
CA LEU A 231 -8.82 6.76 12.81
C LEU A 231 -9.95 6.17 11.93
N SER A 232 -11.09 6.83 11.86
CA SER A 232 -12.26 6.40 11.07
C SER A 232 -12.87 7.56 10.27
N ILE A 233 -13.79 7.23 9.35
CA ILE A 233 -14.63 8.22 8.70
C ILE A 233 -16.00 8.17 9.38
N LYS A 234 -16.52 9.31 9.82
CA LYS A 234 -17.87 9.42 10.37
C LYS A 234 -18.76 10.21 9.43
N VAL A 235 -19.99 9.72 9.27
CA VAL A 235 -21.10 10.42 8.62
C VAL A 235 -22.05 10.92 9.72
N GLU A 236 -22.43 12.19 9.66
CA GLU A 236 -23.43 12.79 10.56
C GLU A 236 -24.81 12.66 9.92
N ASP A 237 -25.65 11.78 10.47
CA ASP A 237 -26.97 11.48 9.93
C ASP A 237 -27.87 12.72 9.89
N ASN A 238 -27.80 13.61 10.90
CA ASN A 238 -28.59 14.85 10.99
C ASN A 238 -28.28 15.85 9.87
N LYS A 239 -27.12 15.74 9.20
CA LYS A 239 -26.68 16.62 8.10
C LYS A 239 -26.67 15.91 6.75
N CYS A 240 -26.76 14.59 6.76
CA CYS A 240 -26.76 13.81 5.55
C CYS A 240 -28.13 13.88 4.87
N ILE A 241 -28.17 14.44 3.66
CA ILE A 241 -29.40 14.56 2.84
C ILE A 241 -29.59 13.36 1.89
N GLY A 242 -28.79 12.29 2.02
CA GLY A 242 -28.92 11.08 1.19
C GLY A 242 -28.60 11.24 -0.31
N CYS A 243 -27.93 12.31 -0.75
CA CYS A 243 -27.71 12.62 -2.17
C CYS A 243 -26.79 11.62 -2.92
N GLY A 244 -26.10 10.70 -2.23
CA GLY A 244 -25.25 9.67 -2.80
C GLY A 244 -23.96 10.15 -3.47
N GLN A 245 -23.64 11.46 -3.41
CA GLN A 245 -22.47 12.02 -4.08
C GLN A 245 -21.14 11.45 -3.55
N CYS A 246 -21.06 11.15 -2.26
CA CYS A 246 -19.89 10.51 -1.63
C CYS A 246 -19.60 9.12 -2.20
N SER A 247 -20.62 8.33 -2.50
CA SER A 247 -20.48 7.00 -3.12
C SER A 247 -20.07 7.11 -4.60
N ARG A 248 -20.62 8.09 -5.33
CA ARG A 248 -20.28 8.35 -6.75
C ARG A 248 -18.83 8.77 -6.96
N VAL A 249 -18.26 9.59 -6.07
CA VAL A 249 -16.86 10.03 -6.16
C VAL A 249 -15.87 9.01 -5.60
N CYS A 250 -16.35 7.94 -4.98
CA CYS A 250 -15.51 6.95 -4.34
C CYS A 250 -14.85 6.03 -5.37
N LYS A 251 -13.58 6.30 -5.71
CA LYS A 251 -12.80 5.47 -6.64
C LYS A 251 -12.48 4.07 -6.11
N MET A 252 -12.73 3.81 -4.82
CA MET A 252 -12.61 2.49 -4.20
C MET A 252 -13.92 1.69 -4.23
N ASP A 253 -14.97 2.22 -4.85
CA ASP A 253 -16.31 1.61 -4.99
C ASP A 253 -16.93 1.21 -3.63
N VAL A 254 -16.80 2.11 -2.64
CA VAL A 254 -17.37 1.95 -1.30
C VAL A 254 -18.58 2.87 -1.15
N ASP A 255 -19.67 2.32 -0.64
CA ASP A 255 -20.82 3.14 -0.19
C ASP A 255 -20.51 3.69 1.22
N VAL A 256 -20.00 4.92 1.24
CA VAL A 256 -19.52 5.56 2.47
C VAL A 256 -20.68 5.91 3.43
N CYS A 257 -21.88 6.16 2.90
CA CYS A 257 -23.04 6.46 3.75
C CYS A 257 -23.47 5.24 4.56
N LYS A 258 -23.50 4.06 3.92
CA LYS A 258 -23.91 2.81 4.57
C LYS A 258 -22.78 2.16 5.37
N HIS A 259 -21.55 2.22 4.85
CA HIS A 259 -20.40 1.51 5.40
C HIS A 259 -19.15 2.41 5.43
N PRO A 260 -19.06 3.41 6.33
CA PRO A 260 -17.94 4.34 6.41
C PRO A 260 -16.60 3.63 6.74
N ASP A 261 -16.64 2.54 7.54
CA ASP A 261 -15.48 1.76 7.95
C ASP A 261 -15.26 0.49 7.10
N HIS A 262 -15.75 0.52 5.85
CA HIS A 262 -15.59 -0.61 4.93
C HIS A 262 -14.11 -1.01 4.78
N PRO A 263 -13.79 -2.34 4.74
CA PRO A 263 -12.41 -2.82 4.59
C PRO A 263 -11.66 -2.25 3.37
N GLU A 264 -12.36 -1.88 2.30
CA GLU A 264 -11.74 -1.28 1.11
C GLU A 264 -11.55 0.24 1.20
N CYS A 265 -12.06 0.92 2.23
CA CYS A 265 -11.89 2.35 2.38
C CYS A 265 -10.44 2.72 2.75
N ILE A 266 -9.72 3.39 1.84
CA ILE A 266 -8.35 3.90 2.08
C ILE A 266 -8.34 5.29 2.75
N ARG A 267 -9.48 5.76 3.20
CA ARG A 267 -9.66 7.05 3.90
C ARG A 267 -9.06 8.25 3.16
N CYS A 268 -9.13 8.23 1.83
CA CYS A 268 -8.53 9.25 0.97
C CYS A 268 -9.18 10.64 1.05
N GLY A 269 -10.35 10.76 1.70
CA GLY A 269 -11.06 12.02 1.89
C GLY A 269 -11.81 12.57 0.67
N ALA A 270 -11.90 11.81 -0.44
CA ALA A 270 -12.64 12.26 -1.62
C ALA A 270 -14.13 12.53 -1.32
N CYS A 271 -14.76 11.67 -0.51
CA CYS A 271 -16.14 11.82 -0.04
C CYS A 271 -16.31 13.05 0.86
N ILE A 272 -15.31 13.37 1.71
CA ILE A 272 -15.31 14.55 2.57
C ILE A 272 -15.32 15.82 1.72
N LYS A 273 -14.47 15.84 0.69
CA LYS A 273 -14.36 16.97 -0.25
C LYS A 273 -15.63 17.23 -1.06
N ALA A 274 -16.30 16.14 -1.45
CA ALA A 274 -17.48 16.18 -2.30
C ALA A 274 -18.79 16.41 -1.55
N CYS A 275 -18.80 16.31 -0.22
CA CYS A 275 -20.03 16.47 0.56
C CYS A 275 -20.50 17.93 0.61
N PRO A 276 -21.68 18.29 0.05
CA PRO A 276 -22.16 19.66 0.02
C PRO A 276 -22.61 20.16 1.41
N LYS A 277 -23.02 19.24 2.30
CA LYS A 277 -23.52 19.57 3.64
C LYS A 277 -22.49 19.35 4.76
N ASP A 278 -21.19 19.09 4.41
CA ASP A 278 -20.14 18.82 5.40
C ASP A 278 -20.50 17.75 6.44
N ALA A 279 -21.31 16.76 6.02
CA ALA A 279 -21.74 15.68 6.90
C ALA A 279 -20.64 14.63 7.17
N ILE A 280 -19.53 14.63 6.40
CA ILE A 280 -18.49 13.60 6.45
C ILE A 280 -17.18 14.21 6.93
N HIS A 281 -16.53 13.56 7.91
CA HIS A 281 -15.24 14.01 8.44
C HIS A 281 -14.42 12.84 8.98
N TYR A 282 -13.11 13.09 9.20
CA TYR A 282 -12.27 12.15 9.95
C TYR A 282 -12.58 12.24 11.44
N ARG A 283 -12.61 11.06 12.07
CA ARG A 283 -12.73 10.91 13.51
C ARG A 283 -11.54 10.12 14.03
N PHE A 284 -10.90 10.63 15.07
CA PHE A 284 -9.81 9.94 15.78
C PHE A 284 -10.23 9.79 17.24
N MET A 285 -10.12 8.56 17.78
CA MET A 285 -10.53 8.18 19.14
C MET A 285 -11.87 8.78 19.59
N GLY A 286 -12.84 7.95 19.74
CA GLY A 286 -14.10 8.30 20.39
C GLY A 286 -15.32 7.62 19.78
N LYS A 287 -16.13 7.08 20.64
CA LYS A 287 -17.53 6.67 20.45
C LYS A 287 -18.41 7.84 20.06
#